data_363db7993ec42b957671465af3dea8d0
#
_entry.id   363db7993ec42b957671465af3dea8d0
#
_cell.length_a   1.000
_cell.length_b   1.000
_cell.length_c   1.000
_cell.angle_alpha   90.00
_cell.angle_beta   90.00
_cell.angle_gamma   90.00
#
_symmetry.space_group_name_H-M   'P 1'
#
loop_
_entity.id
_entity.type
_entity.pdbx_description
1 polymer ?
#
loop_
_entity_poly.entity_id
_entity_poly.type
_entity_poly.pdbx_seq_one_letter_code
_entity_poly.pdbx_strand_id
1 'polypeptide(L)'
;MILLFALHTAVAQNRITTDEGVKFIVGVSDHDGTKIPHIILPTYYAYAPLIFKSQREYRNYGRLVRDVKKTIPLAAEIRDIIHETEEHLKTLPNEKARKRFLDEKEKELKEAYTPRMKKLTFRQGKLLIKLIDRECD
;
A
#
# COMPACT_ATOMS: atom_id res chain seq x y z
N MET A 1 34.83 34.25 -26.93
CA MET A 1 34.16 33.87 -25.65
C MET A 1 32.66 33.84 -25.93
N ILE A 2 32.14 32.69 -26.27
CA ILE A 2 30.74 32.49 -26.70
C ILE A 2 29.94 31.98 -25.47
N LEU A 3 29.04 32.82 -24.96
CA LEU A 3 28.13 32.49 -23.87
C LEU A 3 26.97 31.64 -24.42
N LEU A 4 26.97 30.34 -24.11
CA LEU A 4 25.86 29.44 -24.39
C LEU A 4 24.75 29.67 -23.32
N PHE A 5 23.69 30.35 -23.75
CA PHE A 5 22.46 30.43 -22.96
C PHE A 5 21.71 29.12 -23.07
N ALA A 6 21.74 28.32 -22.03
CA ALA A 6 20.89 27.14 -21.89
C ALA A 6 19.44 27.60 -21.61
N LEU A 7 18.57 27.47 -22.60
CA LEU A 7 17.13 27.71 -22.48
C LEU A 7 16.51 26.57 -21.68
N HIS A 8 16.31 26.79 -20.39
CA HIS A 8 15.51 25.87 -19.58
C HIS A 8 14.04 26.14 -19.87
N THR A 9 13.40 25.27 -20.65
CA THR A 9 11.93 25.28 -20.78
C THR A 9 11.33 24.78 -19.49
N ALA A 10 10.93 25.68 -18.60
CA ALA A 10 10.13 25.36 -17.45
C ALA A 10 8.73 24.94 -17.94
N VAL A 11 8.43 23.64 -17.86
CA VAL A 11 7.07 23.11 -18.03
C VAL A 11 6.27 23.60 -16.81
N ALA A 12 5.48 24.64 -17.00
CA ALA A 12 4.58 25.16 -15.97
C ALA A 12 3.49 24.12 -15.70
N GLN A 13 3.59 23.38 -14.60
CA GLN A 13 2.51 22.55 -14.09
C GLN A 13 1.45 23.46 -13.48
N ASN A 14 0.38 23.73 -14.20
CA ASN A 14 -0.77 24.47 -13.66
C ASN A 14 -1.49 23.60 -12.63
N ARG A 15 -1.35 23.97 -11.36
CA ARG A 15 -2.12 23.38 -10.25
C ARG A 15 -3.41 24.17 -10.08
N ILE A 16 -4.53 23.54 -10.33
CA ILE A 16 -5.85 24.09 -10.01
C ILE A 16 -6.23 23.58 -8.63
N THR A 17 -6.44 24.49 -7.68
CA THR A 17 -7.01 24.19 -6.35
C THR A 17 -8.51 24.40 -6.39
N THR A 18 -9.29 23.40 -5.99
CA THR A 18 -10.71 23.54 -5.71
C THR A 18 -10.91 23.98 -4.26
N ASP A 19 -12.07 24.57 -3.94
CA ASP A 19 -12.41 25.14 -2.61
C ASP A 19 -12.30 24.11 -1.45
N GLU A 20 -12.29 22.81 -1.77
CA GLU A 20 -12.14 21.71 -0.80
C GLU A 20 -10.69 21.20 -0.61
N GLY A 21 -9.70 21.90 -1.13
CA GLY A 21 -8.28 21.56 -0.93
C GLY A 21 -7.76 20.34 -1.70
N VAL A 22 -8.55 19.78 -2.62
CA VAL A 22 -8.12 18.65 -3.46
C VAL A 22 -7.23 19.17 -4.57
N LYS A 23 -5.99 18.71 -4.60
CA LYS A 23 -5.01 19.06 -5.64
C LYS A 23 -5.08 18.07 -6.79
N PHE A 24 -5.46 18.55 -7.97
CA PHE A 24 -5.42 17.75 -9.21
C PHE A 24 -4.15 18.06 -10.00
N ILE A 25 -3.57 17.04 -10.62
CA ILE A 25 -2.52 17.21 -11.61
C ILE A 25 -3.19 17.42 -12.95
N VAL A 26 -3.00 18.60 -13.53
CA VAL A 26 -3.55 18.94 -14.85
C VAL A 26 -2.49 18.65 -15.89
N GLY A 27 -2.73 17.67 -16.75
CA GLY A 27 -1.96 17.42 -17.96
C GLY A 27 -2.50 18.26 -19.13
N VAL A 28 -1.72 18.36 -20.19
CA VAL A 28 -2.15 18.98 -21.46
C VAL A 28 -2.02 17.92 -22.54
N SER A 29 -3.12 17.61 -23.21
CA SER A 29 -3.14 16.75 -24.40
C SER A 29 -3.34 17.59 -25.65
N ASP A 30 -2.69 17.19 -26.74
CA ASP A 30 -2.91 17.77 -28.06
C ASP A 30 -4.03 16.97 -28.78
N HIS A 31 -5.07 17.65 -29.21
CA HIS A 31 -6.15 17.07 -29.98
C HIS A 31 -6.40 17.96 -31.19
N ASP A 32 -6.08 17.46 -32.38
CA ASP A 32 -6.18 18.19 -33.65
C ASP A 32 -5.50 19.58 -33.67
N GLY A 33 -4.31 19.67 -33.04
CA GLY A 33 -3.54 20.92 -32.94
C GLY A 33 -4.05 21.88 -31.85
N THR A 34 -5.07 21.50 -31.08
CA THR A 34 -5.59 22.27 -29.97
C THR A 34 -5.13 21.67 -28.65
N LYS A 35 -4.50 22.48 -27.81
CA LYS A 35 -4.07 22.05 -26.46
C LYS A 35 -5.24 22.06 -25.49
N ILE A 36 -5.68 20.87 -25.09
CA ILE A 36 -6.81 20.68 -24.16
C ILE A 36 -6.27 20.27 -22.79
N PRO A 37 -6.62 20.98 -21.70
CA PRO A 37 -6.29 20.52 -20.36
C PRO A 37 -7.07 19.25 -20.02
N HIS A 38 -6.38 18.22 -19.50
CA HIS A 38 -7.03 17.02 -19.00
C HIS A 38 -6.65 16.77 -17.55
N ILE A 39 -7.60 16.26 -16.77
CA ILE A 39 -7.43 15.93 -15.37
C ILE A 39 -7.56 14.42 -15.23
N ILE A 40 -6.52 13.79 -14.68
CA ILE A 40 -6.58 12.37 -14.31
C ILE A 40 -7.22 12.30 -12.93
N LEU A 41 -8.47 11.84 -12.89
CA LEU A 41 -9.19 11.65 -11.63
C LEU A 41 -8.70 10.35 -10.94
N PRO A 42 -8.59 10.34 -9.61
CA PRO A 42 -8.32 9.12 -8.87
C PRO A 42 -9.47 8.11 -9.08
N THR A 43 -9.11 6.83 -9.04
CA THR A 43 -10.11 5.76 -9.16
C THR A 43 -11.10 5.85 -7.99
N TYR A 44 -12.38 5.97 -8.30
CA TYR A 44 -13.46 5.96 -7.32
C TYR A 44 -14.12 4.60 -7.28
N TYR A 45 -14.14 3.99 -6.09
CA TYR A 45 -14.78 2.70 -5.88
C TYR A 45 -16.18 2.88 -5.31
N ALA A 46 -17.21 2.54 -6.10
CA ALA A 46 -18.59 2.50 -5.65
C ALA A 46 -18.98 1.08 -5.27
N TYR A 47 -19.43 0.89 -4.04
CA TYR A 47 -19.88 -0.41 -3.54
C TYR A 47 -21.39 -0.39 -3.32
N ALA A 48 -22.06 -1.51 -3.62
CA ALA A 48 -23.45 -1.68 -3.28
C ALA A 48 -23.64 -1.62 -1.74
N PRO A 49 -24.75 -1.05 -1.25
CA PRO A 49 -25.03 -1.02 0.18
C PRO A 49 -25.12 -2.43 0.77
N LEU A 50 -24.55 -2.62 1.94
CA LEU A 50 -24.59 -3.90 2.64
C LEU A 50 -25.98 -4.12 3.25
N ILE A 51 -26.62 -5.21 2.82
CA ILE A 51 -27.93 -5.63 3.34
C ILE A 51 -27.73 -6.85 4.24
N PHE A 52 -28.15 -6.74 5.50
CA PHE A 52 -28.03 -7.83 6.49
C PHE A 52 -29.39 -8.52 6.68
N LYS A 53 -29.40 -9.84 6.61
CA LYS A 53 -30.61 -10.65 6.79
C LYS A 53 -31.03 -10.78 8.26
N SER A 54 -30.13 -10.49 9.20
CA SER A 54 -30.39 -10.59 10.64
C SER A 54 -29.51 -9.65 11.44
N GLN A 55 -29.98 -9.31 12.65
CA GLN A 55 -29.23 -8.54 13.62
C GLN A 55 -27.93 -9.26 14.08
N ARG A 56 -27.94 -10.59 14.03
CA ARG A 56 -26.73 -11.40 14.30
C ARG A 56 -25.67 -11.19 13.24
N GLU A 57 -26.05 -11.16 11.98
CA GLU A 57 -25.16 -10.92 10.83
C GLU A 57 -24.56 -9.51 10.90
N TYR A 58 -25.37 -8.50 11.15
CA TYR A 58 -24.91 -7.12 11.38
C TYR A 58 -23.86 -7.03 12.49
N ARG A 59 -24.11 -7.65 13.65
CA ARG A 59 -23.14 -7.67 14.76
C ARG A 59 -21.86 -8.42 14.40
N ASN A 60 -21.96 -9.53 13.68
CA ASN A 60 -20.78 -10.29 13.24
C ASN A 60 -19.93 -9.49 12.25
N TYR A 61 -20.56 -8.78 11.33
CA TYR A 61 -19.88 -7.87 10.42
C TYR A 61 -19.17 -6.74 11.17
N GLY A 62 -19.83 -6.10 12.13
CA GLY A 62 -19.21 -5.08 12.96
C GLY A 62 -18.00 -5.57 13.78
N ARG A 63 -18.02 -6.85 14.22
CA ARG A 63 -16.85 -7.49 14.84
C ARG A 63 -15.73 -7.71 13.82
N LEU A 64 -16.06 -8.17 12.63
CA LEU A 64 -15.09 -8.37 11.55
C LEU A 64 -14.40 -7.07 11.19
N VAL A 65 -15.15 -5.99 10.97
CA VAL A 65 -14.60 -4.67 10.65
C VAL A 65 -13.61 -4.19 11.73
N ARG A 66 -13.94 -4.37 13.00
CA ARG A 66 -13.02 -4.02 14.10
C ARG A 66 -11.75 -4.85 14.11
N ASP A 67 -11.88 -6.16 13.86
CA ASP A 67 -10.71 -7.05 13.78
C ASP A 67 -9.82 -6.71 12.60
N VAL A 68 -10.40 -6.45 11.43
CA VAL A 68 -9.68 -6.02 10.22
C VAL A 68 -8.94 -4.71 10.49
N LYS A 69 -9.62 -3.68 11.02
CA LYS A 69 -8.97 -2.39 11.35
C LYS A 69 -7.80 -2.54 12.32
N LYS A 70 -7.86 -3.52 13.22
CA LYS A 70 -6.78 -3.80 14.19
C LYS A 70 -5.62 -4.56 13.55
N THR A 71 -5.88 -5.43 12.56
CA THR A 71 -4.86 -6.32 11.99
C THR A 71 -4.22 -5.79 10.71
N ILE A 72 -4.90 -4.91 9.95
CA ILE A 72 -4.36 -4.32 8.70
C ILE A 72 -2.98 -3.66 8.90
N PRO A 73 -2.75 -2.79 9.92
CA PRO A 73 -1.44 -2.16 10.06
C PRO A 73 -0.32 -3.17 10.25
N LEU A 74 -0.61 -4.25 11.01
CA LEU A 74 0.36 -5.31 11.24
C LEU A 74 0.61 -6.15 9.97
N ALA A 75 -0.42 -6.40 9.17
CA ALA A 75 -0.29 -7.09 7.90
C ALA A 75 0.57 -6.28 6.91
N ALA A 76 0.36 -4.96 6.83
CA ALA A 76 1.14 -4.07 5.98
C ALA A 76 2.63 -4.05 6.39
N GLU A 77 2.92 -3.94 7.69
CA GLU A 77 4.30 -4.01 8.19
C GLU A 77 4.99 -5.34 7.80
N ILE A 78 4.28 -6.46 7.96
CA ILE A 78 4.83 -7.78 7.63
C ILE A 78 5.04 -7.92 6.12
N ARG A 79 4.10 -7.44 5.29
CA ARG A 79 4.27 -7.40 3.84
C ARG A 79 5.54 -6.64 3.44
N ASP A 80 5.74 -5.46 3.99
CA ASP A 80 6.90 -4.63 3.66
C ASP A 80 8.21 -5.36 4.03
N ILE A 81 8.25 -6.04 5.18
CA ILE A 81 9.39 -6.88 5.58
C ILE A 81 9.62 -8.05 4.61
N ILE A 82 8.56 -8.70 4.15
CA ILE A 82 8.66 -9.78 3.16
C ILE A 82 9.30 -9.25 1.89
N HIS A 83 8.81 -8.13 1.35
CA HIS A 83 9.37 -7.51 0.15
C HIS A 83 10.85 -7.12 0.33
N GLU A 84 11.21 -6.47 1.42
CA GLU A 84 12.60 -6.12 1.71
C GLU A 84 13.49 -7.37 1.80
N THR A 85 12.97 -8.43 2.43
CA THR A 85 13.67 -9.71 2.56
C THR A 85 13.89 -10.36 1.20
N GLU A 86 12.88 -10.39 0.34
CA GLU A 86 12.96 -10.93 -1.02
C GLU A 86 13.97 -10.16 -1.88
N GLU A 87 13.94 -8.83 -1.85
CA GLU A 87 14.90 -8.00 -2.59
C GLU A 87 16.33 -8.26 -2.10
N HIS A 88 16.53 -8.36 -0.80
CA HIS A 88 17.85 -8.67 -0.26
C HIS A 88 18.33 -10.08 -0.66
N LEU A 89 17.44 -11.07 -0.66
CA LEU A 89 17.79 -12.44 -1.07
C LEU A 89 18.28 -12.51 -2.53
N LYS A 90 17.77 -11.63 -3.43
CA LYS A 90 18.22 -11.56 -4.82
C LYS A 90 19.68 -11.10 -4.93
N THR A 91 20.16 -10.31 -3.98
CA THR A 91 21.55 -9.81 -3.97
C THR A 91 22.56 -10.82 -3.45
N LEU A 92 22.12 -11.86 -2.75
CA LEU A 92 23.01 -12.83 -2.13
C LEU A 92 23.53 -13.88 -3.13
N PRO A 93 24.86 -14.13 -3.16
CA PRO A 93 25.51 -14.88 -4.22
C PRO A 93 25.24 -16.39 -4.20
N ASN A 94 24.94 -16.96 -3.05
CA ASN A 94 24.80 -18.42 -2.90
C ASN A 94 23.72 -18.84 -1.88
N GLU A 95 23.26 -20.07 -2.02
CA GLU A 95 22.22 -20.70 -1.19
C GLU A 95 22.56 -20.68 0.31
N LYS A 96 23.82 -20.91 0.66
CA LYS A 96 24.27 -20.92 2.06
C LYS A 96 24.14 -19.53 2.71
N ALA A 97 24.48 -18.48 1.96
CA ALA A 97 24.31 -17.09 2.42
C ALA A 97 22.81 -16.74 2.59
N ARG A 98 21.97 -17.13 1.63
CA ARG A 98 20.52 -16.94 1.69
C ARG A 98 19.92 -17.62 2.91
N LYS A 99 20.28 -18.89 3.16
CA LYS A 99 19.78 -19.63 4.30
C LYS A 99 20.18 -18.97 5.63
N ARG A 100 21.43 -18.57 5.79
CA ARG A 100 21.89 -17.87 7.01
C ARG A 100 21.12 -16.57 7.24
N PHE A 101 20.93 -15.78 6.19
CA PHE A 101 20.17 -14.55 6.27
C PHE A 101 18.70 -14.80 6.67
N LEU A 102 18.06 -15.82 6.11
CA LEU A 102 16.69 -16.19 6.48
C LEU A 102 16.60 -16.65 7.94
N ASP A 103 17.55 -17.47 8.40
CA ASP A 103 17.58 -17.94 9.80
C ASP A 103 17.75 -16.76 10.79
N GLU A 104 18.60 -15.78 10.44
CA GLU A 104 18.80 -14.55 11.23
C GLU A 104 17.53 -13.69 11.24
N LYS A 105 16.91 -13.48 10.06
CA LYS A 105 15.66 -12.72 9.93
C LYS A 105 14.48 -13.38 10.64
N GLU A 106 14.35 -14.69 10.56
CA GLU A 106 13.31 -15.43 11.29
C GLU A 106 13.43 -15.20 12.79
N LYS A 107 14.64 -15.26 13.33
CA LYS A 107 14.89 -15.02 14.76
C LYS A 107 14.54 -13.60 15.17
N GLU A 108 15.00 -12.59 14.41
CA GLU A 108 14.70 -11.18 14.62
C GLU A 108 13.19 -10.94 14.63
N LEU A 109 12.48 -11.42 13.60
CA LEU A 109 11.04 -11.26 13.47
C LEU A 109 10.28 -11.95 14.61
N LYS A 110 10.70 -13.14 14.99
CA LYS A 110 10.09 -13.88 16.09
C LYS A 110 10.21 -13.14 17.42
N GLU A 111 11.37 -12.56 17.69
CA GLU A 111 11.61 -11.76 18.90
C GLU A 111 10.75 -10.46 18.87
N ALA A 112 10.74 -9.73 17.75
CA ALA A 112 10.02 -8.47 17.61
C ALA A 112 8.50 -8.64 17.62
N TYR A 113 7.98 -9.65 16.93
CA TYR A 113 6.54 -9.78 16.71
C TYR A 113 5.82 -10.71 17.70
N THR A 114 6.51 -11.65 18.37
CA THR A 114 5.88 -12.54 19.35
C THR A 114 5.08 -11.79 20.43
N PRO A 115 5.57 -10.69 21.05
CA PRO A 115 4.79 -9.96 22.05
C PRO A 115 3.52 -9.31 21.47
N ARG A 116 3.57 -8.86 20.22
CA ARG A 116 2.43 -8.27 19.50
C ARG A 116 1.41 -9.34 19.12
N MET A 117 1.88 -10.49 18.62
CA MET A 117 1.04 -11.63 18.26
C MET A 117 0.28 -12.21 19.47
N LYS A 118 0.92 -12.30 20.63
CA LYS A 118 0.27 -12.75 21.88
C LYS A 118 -0.89 -11.87 22.34
N LYS A 119 -0.96 -10.61 21.89
CA LYS A 119 -2.08 -9.69 22.18
C LYS A 119 -3.26 -9.84 21.23
N LEU A 120 -3.13 -10.69 20.21
CA LEU A 120 -4.22 -10.98 19.27
C LEU A 120 -5.07 -12.15 19.78
N THR A 121 -6.38 -12.04 19.57
CA THR A 121 -7.26 -13.20 19.74
C THR A 121 -7.01 -14.22 18.63
N PHE A 122 -7.38 -15.47 18.85
CA PHE A 122 -7.26 -16.53 17.83
C PHE A 122 -7.92 -16.16 16.48
N ARG A 123 -9.10 -15.48 16.54
CA ARG A 123 -9.79 -15.01 15.35
C ARG A 123 -9.00 -13.92 14.63
N GLN A 124 -8.41 -12.98 15.36
CA GLN A 124 -7.55 -11.94 14.80
C GLN A 124 -6.26 -12.50 14.19
N GLY A 125 -5.66 -13.50 14.83
CA GLY A 125 -4.51 -14.21 14.29
C GLY A 125 -4.81 -14.91 12.95
N LYS A 126 -5.92 -15.65 12.86
CA LYS A 126 -6.38 -16.24 11.58
C LYS A 126 -6.65 -15.19 10.50
N LEU A 127 -7.20 -14.04 10.89
CA LEU A 127 -7.47 -12.95 9.96
C LEU A 127 -6.17 -12.32 9.47
N LEU A 128 -5.19 -12.12 10.36
CA LEU A 128 -3.89 -11.58 10.02
C LEU A 128 -3.18 -12.44 8.96
N ILE A 129 -3.15 -13.77 9.13
CA ILE A 129 -2.56 -14.68 8.15
C ILE A 129 -3.20 -14.49 6.77
N LYS A 130 -4.55 -14.44 6.71
CA LYS A 130 -5.27 -14.22 5.44
C LYS A 130 -5.01 -12.85 4.81
N LEU A 131 -4.76 -11.83 5.62
CA LEU A 131 -4.43 -10.50 5.12
C LEU A 131 -3.02 -10.46 4.55
N ILE A 132 -2.05 -11.09 5.21
CA ILE A 132 -0.67 -11.20 4.72
C ILE A 132 -0.65 -11.95 3.39
N ASP A 133 -1.30 -13.11 3.33
CA ASP A 133 -1.43 -13.93 2.12
C ASP A 133 -1.97 -13.10 0.93
N ARG A 134 -3.06 -12.37 1.17
CA ARG A 134 -3.66 -11.50 0.15
C ARG A 134 -2.79 -10.31 -0.28
N GLU A 135 -1.97 -9.78 0.60
CA GLU A 135 -1.11 -8.61 0.32
C GLU A 135 0.22 -9.02 -0.35
N CYS A 136 0.58 -10.31 -0.28
CA CYS A 136 1.80 -10.85 -0.89
C CYS A 136 1.56 -11.56 -2.23
N ASP A 137 0.30 -11.83 -2.62
CA ASP A 137 -0.10 -12.33 -3.95
C ASP A 137 -0.15 -11.18 -4.99
#